data_cac7bde083c6f7aa770bda614148ae63
#
_entry.id   cac7bde083c6f7aa770bda614148ae63
#
_cell.length_a   1.000
_cell.length_b   1.000
_cell.length_c   1.000
_cell.angle_alpha   90.00
_cell.angle_beta   90.00
_cell.angle_gamma   90.00
#
_symmetry.space_group_name_H-M   'P 1'
#
loop_
_entity.id
_entity.type
_entity.pdbx_description
1 polymer ?
#
loop_
_entity_poly.entity_id
_entity_poly.type
_entity_poly.pdbx_seq_one_letter_code
_entity_poly.pdbx_strand_id
1 'polypeptide(L)'
;MSTPPVSLSTLATMDQAAFTGVVGGVYENSPWVADNTFADNSKPFESITALHAAMADVVDSASEEKKLELINAHPDLAGKAALADELTEESKEEQAKAGLNTLSKEELENFTKMNEDYKAKFGFVFILAVRNATKYTILKSFEARLKNTRMKEFEECITQIHKIAWMRLLTILEPADTGFLTCHVLDTASGKPANDMAITLKRISGSGQLGVIGSFVTNADGRLTSGRALSGRQEFTVGVYEWTFEVGDYFAKEGAKLAGTPFLTSVPLVFGIDNPEDHYHVPLLCSPYGYSTYRGS
;
A
#
# COMPACT_ATOMS: atom_id res chain seq x y z
N MET A 1 15.36 16.96 9.28
CA MET A 1 14.33 17.43 8.31
C MET A 1 14.41 16.46 7.15
N SER A 2 13.33 15.76 6.81
CA SER A 2 13.31 14.88 5.65
C SER A 2 13.48 15.72 4.37
N THR A 3 14.32 15.25 3.47
CA THR A 3 14.48 15.88 2.14
C THR A 3 13.12 15.85 1.44
N PRO A 4 12.67 16.94 0.79
CA PRO A 4 11.41 16.93 0.06
C PRO A 4 11.46 15.91 -1.08
N PRO A 5 10.34 15.25 -1.41
CA PRO A 5 10.30 14.29 -2.51
C PRO A 5 10.71 14.92 -3.84
N VAL A 6 11.41 14.16 -4.67
CA VAL A 6 11.89 14.58 -5.98
C VAL A 6 10.80 14.34 -7.03
N SER A 7 10.55 15.33 -7.91
CA SER A 7 9.62 15.13 -9.02
C SER A 7 10.21 14.22 -10.10
N LEU A 8 9.36 13.46 -10.80
CA LEU A 8 9.78 12.61 -11.93
C LEU A 8 10.42 13.45 -13.06
N SER A 9 9.97 14.71 -13.27
CA SER A 9 10.58 15.61 -14.23
C SER A 9 12.00 16.02 -13.85
N THR A 10 12.25 16.22 -12.56
CA THR A 10 13.61 16.48 -12.04
C THR A 10 14.48 15.25 -12.18
N LEU A 11 13.96 14.07 -11.83
CA LEU A 11 14.67 12.78 -11.95
C LEU A 11 15.08 12.52 -13.41
N ALA A 12 14.24 12.88 -14.38
CA ALA A 12 14.49 12.72 -15.82
C ALA A 12 15.67 13.55 -16.36
N THR A 13 16.06 14.61 -15.67
CA THR A 13 17.17 15.49 -16.09
C THR A 13 18.51 15.11 -15.45
N MET A 14 18.52 14.13 -14.56
CA MET A 14 19.72 13.68 -13.83
C MET A 14 20.61 12.83 -14.70
N ASP A 15 21.92 12.94 -14.49
CA ASP A 15 22.87 11.93 -14.94
C ASP A 15 22.78 10.64 -14.11
N GLN A 16 23.47 9.59 -14.50
CA GLN A 16 23.42 8.31 -13.81
C GLN A 16 23.80 8.42 -12.32
N ALA A 17 24.84 9.16 -12.00
CA ALA A 17 25.31 9.29 -10.61
C ALA A 17 24.27 9.99 -9.72
N ALA A 18 23.66 11.06 -10.22
CA ALA A 18 22.60 11.78 -9.51
C ALA A 18 21.31 10.92 -9.39
N PHE A 19 20.94 10.21 -10.46
CA PHE A 19 19.79 9.28 -10.44
C PHE A 19 20.02 8.18 -9.40
N THR A 20 21.16 7.50 -9.43
CA THR A 20 21.51 6.46 -8.45
C THR A 20 21.61 7.05 -7.04
N GLY A 21 22.06 8.30 -6.90
CA GLY A 21 22.03 9.01 -5.61
C GLY A 21 20.63 9.18 -5.02
N VAL A 22 19.59 9.30 -5.86
CA VAL A 22 18.21 9.43 -5.40
C VAL A 22 17.56 8.07 -5.17
N VAL A 23 17.64 7.14 -6.13
CA VAL A 23 16.85 5.88 -6.08
C VAL A 23 17.70 4.64 -5.78
N GLY A 24 19.03 4.75 -5.64
CA GLY A 24 19.92 3.62 -5.41
C GLY A 24 19.73 2.89 -4.09
N GLY A 25 19.17 3.55 -3.06
CA GLY A 25 18.81 2.97 -1.77
C GLY A 25 17.45 2.26 -1.74
N VAL A 26 16.66 2.34 -2.82
CA VAL A 26 15.32 1.75 -2.90
C VAL A 26 15.37 0.22 -2.74
N TYR A 27 16.34 -0.43 -3.37
CA TYR A 27 16.69 -1.83 -3.14
C TYR A 27 17.86 -1.90 -2.15
N GLU A 28 17.65 -2.56 -1.03
CA GLU A 28 18.56 -2.60 0.13
C GLU A 28 20.01 -2.90 -0.31
N ASN A 29 20.94 -1.99 -0.02
CA ASN A 29 22.37 -2.12 -0.36
C ASN A 29 22.67 -2.59 -1.80
N SER A 30 21.78 -2.27 -2.76
CA SER A 30 21.85 -2.78 -4.13
C SER A 30 21.70 -1.68 -5.17
N PRO A 31 22.61 -0.68 -5.20
CA PRO A 31 22.54 0.44 -6.16
C PRO A 31 22.64 0.00 -7.62
N TRP A 32 23.15 -1.22 -7.88
CA TRP A 32 23.21 -1.80 -9.22
C TRP A 32 21.84 -1.89 -9.90
N VAL A 33 20.75 -1.98 -9.14
CA VAL A 33 19.39 -1.97 -9.70
C VAL A 33 19.09 -0.62 -10.34
N ALA A 34 19.40 0.47 -9.64
CA ALA A 34 19.23 1.82 -10.17
C ALA A 34 20.18 2.09 -11.37
N ASP A 35 21.43 1.65 -11.29
CA ASP A 35 22.43 1.82 -12.35
C ASP A 35 21.98 1.14 -13.65
N ASN A 36 21.51 -0.12 -13.56
CA ASN A 36 21.02 -0.86 -14.72
C ASN A 36 19.69 -0.28 -15.23
N THR A 37 18.79 0.14 -14.33
CA THR A 37 17.55 0.80 -14.74
C THR A 37 17.83 2.06 -15.54
N PHE A 38 18.82 2.86 -15.14
CA PHE A 38 19.23 4.05 -15.87
C PHE A 38 19.83 3.71 -17.24
N ALA A 39 20.68 2.68 -17.31
CA ALA A 39 21.36 2.26 -18.54
C ALA A 39 20.37 1.69 -19.58
N ASP A 40 19.38 0.91 -19.13
CA ASP A 40 18.42 0.22 -20.00
C ASP A 40 17.26 1.13 -20.46
N ASN A 41 16.99 2.23 -19.71
CA ASN A 41 15.87 3.13 -19.97
C ASN A 41 16.35 4.56 -20.23
N SER A 42 16.50 4.91 -21.51
CA SER A 42 16.91 6.26 -21.95
C SER A 42 15.79 7.33 -21.92
N LYS A 43 14.58 6.98 -21.52
CA LYS A 43 13.40 7.87 -21.54
C LYS A 43 12.99 8.28 -20.14
N PRO A 44 12.43 9.49 -19.95
CA PRO A 44 11.83 9.86 -18.68
C PRO A 44 10.70 8.90 -18.32
N PHE A 45 10.61 8.53 -17.05
CA PHE A 45 9.49 7.73 -16.53
C PHE A 45 8.26 8.62 -16.36
N GLU A 46 7.11 8.17 -16.86
CA GLU A 46 5.84 8.91 -16.82
C GLU A 46 5.18 8.83 -15.44
N SER A 47 5.53 7.81 -14.64
CA SER A 47 4.96 7.56 -13.32
C SER A 47 5.95 6.79 -12.43
N ILE A 48 5.72 6.83 -11.11
CA ILE A 48 6.46 5.97 -10.16
C ILE A 48 6.18 4.50 -10.48
N THR A 49 4.96 4.17 -10.90
CA THR A 49 4.58 2.82 -11.35
C THR A 49 5.48 2.34 -12.49
N ALA A 50 5.73 3.19 -13.49
CA ALA A 50 6.60 2.85 -14.62
C ALA A 50 8.07 2.68 -14.19
N LEU A 51 8.57 3.56 -13.32
CA LEU A 51 9.91 3.43 -12.76
C LEU A 51 10.06 2.16 -11.93
N HIS A 52 9.09 1.87 -11.05
CA HIS A 52 9.10 0.66 -10.24
C HIS A 52 9.10 -0.61 -11.09
N ALA A 53 8.27 -0.66 -12.14
CA ALA A 53 8.24 -1.79 -13.08
C ALA A 53 9.60 -1.99 -13.75
N ALA A 54 10.24 -0.92 -14.25
CA ALA A 54 11.56 -1.00 -14.86
C ALA A 54 12.65 -1.50 -13.88
N MET A 55 12.62 -1.04 -12.62
CA MET A 55 13.53 -1.53 -11.58
C MET A 55 13.27 -3.00 -11.22
N ALA A 56 11.99 -3.40 -11.17
CA ALA A 56 11.61 -4.79 -10.92
C ALA A 56 12.07 -5.72 -12.05
N ASP A 57 11.92 -5.30 -13.31
CA ASP A 57 12.39 -6.06 -14.48
C ASP A 57 13.90 -6.29 -14.45
N VAL A 58 14.69 -5.31 -13.99
CA VAL A 58 16.15 -5.46 -13.78
C VAL A 58 16.44 -6.55 -12.75
N VAL A 59 15.72 -6.58 -11.63
CA VAL A 59 15.87 -7.63 -10.61
C VAL A 59 15.40 -8.97 -11.15
N ASP A 60 14.23 -9.04 -11.80
CA ASP A 60 13.64 -10.29 -12.29
C ASP A 60 14.47 -10.92 -13.41
N SER A 61 15.20 -10.12 -14.17
CA SER A 61 16.12 -10.57 -15.20
C SER A 61 17.52 -10.96 -14.67
N ALA A 62 17.82 -10.66 -13.40
CA ALA A 62 19.11 -10.98 -12.81
C ALA A 62 19.27 -12.48 -12.53
N SER A 63 20.51 -12.95 -12.41
CA SER A 63 20.80 -14.34 -12.05
C SER A 63 20.31 -14.70 -10.65
N GLU A 64 20.12 -16.01 -10.38
CA GLU A 64 19.71 -16.49 -9.05
C GLU A 64 20.69 -16.05 -7.97
N GLU A 65 22.00 -16.06 -8.26
CA GLU A 65 23.05 -15.62 -7.34
C GLU A 65 22.86 -14.14 -6.99
N LYS A 66 22.60 -13.29 -7.99
CA LYS A 66 22.41 -11.86 -7.78
C LYS A 66 21.16 -11.55 -7.00
N LYS A 67 20.07 -12.29 -7.24
CA LYS A 67 18.83 -12.22 -6.45
C LYS A 67 19.07 -12.67 -5.00
N LEU A 68 19.87 -13.72 -4.80
CA LEU A 68 20.22 -14.20 -3.46
C LEU A 68 21.07 -13.19 -2.70
N GLU A 69 22.03 -12.51 -3.36
CA GLU A 69 22.77 -11.40 -2.78
C GLU A 69 21.82 -10.29 -2.30
N LEU A 70 20.84 -9.91 -3.15
CA LEU A 70 19.84 -8.89 -2.83
C LEU A 70 18.97 -9.32 -1.64
N ILE A 71 18.51 -10.56 -1.57
CA ILE A 71 17.75 -11.07 -0.42
C ILE A 71 18.59 -10.93 0.85
N ASN A 72 19.86 -11.39 0.82
CA ASN A 72 20.73 -11.39 1.99
C ASN A 72 21.33 -10.00 2.34
N ALA A 73 21.13 -9.00 1.47
CA ALA A 73 21.44 -7.60 1.80
C ALA A 73 20.45 -7.01 2.81
N HIS A 74 19.26 -7.61 2.97
CA HIS A 74 18.28 -7.17 3.94
C HIS A 74 18.60 -7.69 5.34
N PRO A 75 18.36 -6.89 6.39
CA PRO A 75 18.55 -7.32 7.76
C PRO A 75 17.42 -8.25 8.22
N ASP A 76 17.70 -9.09 9.20
CA ASP A 76 16.68 -9.86 9.93
C ASP A 76 15.66 -8.92 10.58
N LEU A 77 14.38 -9.26 10.56
CA LEU A 77 13.35 -8.54 11.32
C LEU A 77 13.56 -8.77 12.82
N ALA A 78 13.63 -7.69 13.59
CA ALA A 78 13.97 -7.72 15.03
C ALA A 78 15.28 -8.49 15.32
N GLY A 79 16.23 -8.48 14.39
CA GLY A 79 17.48 -9.20 14.50
C GLY A 79 18.57 -8.44 15.27
N LYS A 80 19.76 -9.04 15.36
CA LYS A 80 20.92 -8.46 16.06
C LYS A 80 21.35 -7.10 15.49
N ALA A 81 21.23 -6.90 14.17
CA ALA A 81 21.54 -5.62 13.52
C ALA A 81 20.64 -4.48 14.02
N ALA A 82 19.36 -4.77 14.30
CA ALA A 82 18.45 -3.79 14.91
C ALA A 82 18.85 -3.41 16.34
N LEU A 83 19.39 -4.36 17.09
CA LEU A 83 19.88 -4.13 18.44
C LEU A 83 21.22 -3.38 18.49
N ALA A 84 22.05 -3.56 17.44
CA ALA A 84 23.37 -2.93 17.31
C ALA A 84 23.33 -1.57 16.59
N ASP A 85 22.16 -1.08 16.20
CA ASP A 85 21.97 0.15 15.41
C ASP A 85 22.68 0.14 14.04
N GLU A 86 22.80 -1.04 13.42
CA GLU A 86 23.50 -1.29 12.16
C GLU A 86 22.58 -1.32 10.93
N LEU A 87 21.29 -0.95 11.11
CA LEU A 87 20.31 -0.91 10.03
C LEU A 87 20.47 0.35 9.17
N THR A 88 20.04 0.30 7.91
CA THR A 88 19.78 1.52 7.13
C THR A 88 18.66 2.33 7.78
N GLU A 89 18.63 3.64 7.57
CA GLU A 89 17.60 4.51 8.18
C GLU A 89 16.20 4.10 7.73
N GLU A 90 16.03 3.68 6.47
CA GLU A 90 14.77 3.18 5.94
C GLU A 90 14.31 1.91 6.67
N SER A 91 15.21 0.94 6.84
CA SER A 91 14.92 -0.31 7.57
C SER A 91 14.61 -0.07 9.04
N LYS A 92 15.29 0.89 9.71
CA LYS A 92 14.97 1.29 11.08
C LYS A 92 13.55 1.83 11.21
N GLU A 93 13.18 2.77 10.33
CA GLU A 93 11.85 3.37 10.35
C GLU A 93 10.75 2.34 10.05
N GLU A 94 10.98 1.46 9.08
CA GLU A 94 10.02 0.41 8.70
C GLU A 94 9.77 -0.55 9.86
N GLN A 95 10.83 -1.03 10.51
CA GLN A 95 10.71 -1.94 11.66
C GLN A 95 10.13 -1.25 12.89
N ALA A 96 10.47 0.00 13.16
CA ALA A 96 9.91 0.78 14.27
C ALA A 96 8.39 0.99 14.11
N LYS A 97 7.92 1.32 12.90
CA LYS A 97 6.49 1.49 12.60
C LYS A 97 5.70 0.18 12.77
N ALA A 98 6.33 -0.98 12.60
CA ALA A 98 5.75 -2.30 12.85
C ALA A 98 5.77 -2.71 14.34
N GLY A 99 6.32 -1.86 15.23
CA GLY A 99 6.42 -2.11 16.67
C GLY A 99 7.54 -3.08 17.06
N LEU A 100 8.50 -3.35 16.17
CA LEU A 100 9.60 -4.27 16.44
C LEU A 100 10.67 -3.70 17.37
N ASN A 101 10.67 -2.39 17.60
CA ASN A 101 11.52 -1.72 18.57
C ASN A 101 10.98 -1.75 20.02
N THR A 102 9.77 -2.29 20.22
CA THR A 102 9.09 -2.34 21.54
C THR A 102 8.75 -3.78 21.97
N LEU A 103 9.52 -4.75 21.47
CA LEU A 103 9.33 -6.16 21.81
C LEU A 103 9.74 -6.44 23.27
N SER A 104 8.97 -7.29 23.96
CA SER A 104 9.40 -7.87 25.22
C SER A 104 10.59 -8.83 24.99
N LYS A 105 11.28 -9.19 26.08
CA LYS A 105 12.39 -10.17 26.00
C LYS A 105 11.96 -11.50 25.38
N GLU A 106 10.80 -12.01 25.79
CA GLU A 106 10.24 -13.26 25.27
C GLU A 106 9.86 -13.16 23.78
N GLU A 107 9.26 -12.03 23.37
CA GLU A 107 8.95 -11.77 21.97
C GLU A 107 10.23 -11.70 21.13
N LEU A 108 11.27 -11.03 21.60
CA LEU A 108 12.56 -10.94 20.93
C LEU A 108 13.23 -12.31 20.77
N GLU A 109 13.21 -13.15 21.82
CA GLU A 109 13.71 -14.51 21.77
C GLU A 109 12.96 -15.35 20.72
N ASN A 110 11.63 -15.19 20.63
CA ASN A 110 10.80 -15.86 19.62
C ASN A 110 11.13 -15.39 18.19
N PHE A 111 11.26 -14.09 17.96
CA PHE A 111 11.68 -13.54 16.64
C PHE A 111 13.06 -14.06 16.24
N THR A 112 14.01 -14.07 17.19
CA THR A 112 15.37 -14.57 16.95
C THR A 112 15.34 -16.03 16.51
N LYS A 113 14.60 -16.86 17.27
CA LYS A 113 14.45 -18.28 16.93
C LYS A 113 13.81 -18.49 15.56
N MET A 114 12.76 -17.74 15.22
CA MET A 114 12.12 -17.84 13.91
C MET A 114 13.03 -17.44 12.75
N ASN A 115 13.83 -16.40 12.91
CA ASN A 115 14.86 -16.02 11.93
C ASN A 115 15.90 -17.15 11.75
N GLU A 116 16.35 -17.77 12.85
CA GLU A 116 17.31 -18.88 12.80
C GLU A 116 16.71 -20.11 12.12
N ASP A 117 15.50 -20.53 12.51
CA ASP A 117 14.78 -21.66 11.91
C ASP A 117 14.54 -21.43 10.42
N TYR A 118 14.20 -20.20 10.03
CA TYR A 118 13.97 -19.82 8.65
C TYR A 118 15.26 -19.89 7.80
N LYS A 119 16.34 -19.29 8.30
CA LYS A 119 17.65 -19.37 7.63
C LYS A 119 18.20 -20.79 7.54
N ALA A 120 18.02 -21.58 8.58
CA ALA A 120 18.42 -22.99 8.58
C ALA A 120 17.66 -23.79 7.51
N LYS A 121 16.38 -23.48 7.29
CA LYS A 121 15.57 -24.18 6.29
C LYS A 121 15.85 -23.73 4.86
N PHE A 122 15.96 -22.43 4.61
CA PHE A 122 15.94 -21.89 3.25
C PHE A 122 17.31 -21.41 2.76
N GLY A 123 18.24 -21.09 3.67
CA GLY A 123 19.59 -20.61 3.36
C GLY A 123 19.66 -19.10 3.07
N PHE A 124 18.59 -18.33 3.37
CA PHE A 124 18.54 -16.88 3.21
C PHE A 124 17.62 -16.24 4.26
N VAL A 125 17.65 -14.91 4.37
CA VAL A 125 16.88 -14.16 5.36
C VAL A 125 15.39 -14.07 5.02
N PHE A 126 14.55 -13.94 6.03
CA PHE A 126 13.12 -13.73 5.86
C PHE A 126 12.84 -12.29 5.45
N ILE A 127 12.12 -12.11 4.34
CA ILE A 127 11.73 -10.80 3.84
C ILE A 127 10.21 -10.63 3.94
N LEU A 128 9.78 -9.53 4.52
CA LEU A 128 8.38 -9.12 4.58
C LEU A 128 8.28 -7.60 4.52
N ALA A 129 7.42 -7.08 3.66
CA ALA A 129 7.05 -5.68 3.65
C ALA A 129 6.21 -5.37 4.90
N VAL A 130 6.80 -4.69 5.88
CA VAL A 130 6.22 -4.52 7.22
C VAL A 130 5.42 -3.22 7.39
N ARG A 131 5.31 -2.37 6.37
CA ARG A 131 4.46 -1.18 6.42
C ARG A 131 3.01 -1.60 6.72
N ASN A 132 2.42 -1.04 7.77
CA ASN A 132 1.08 -1.40 8.29
C ASN A 132 0.95 -2.85 8.84
N ALA A 133 2.04 -3.60 8.96
CA ALA A 133 2.04 -4.87 9.67
C ALA A 133 2.18 -4.65 11.18
N THR A 134 1.70 -5.61 11.95
CA THR A 134 1.93 -5.69 13.39
C THR A 134 2.88 -6.85 13.70
N LYS A 135 3.53 -6.84 14.85
CA LYS A 135 4.36 -7.99 15.29
C LYS A 135 3.61 -9.33 15.19
N TYR A 136 2.30 -9.36 15.45
CA TYR A 136 1.48 -10.57 15.36
C TYR A 136 1.28 -11.05 13.91
N THR A 137 1.06 -10.12 12.99
CA THR A 137 0.93 -10.46 11.56
C THR A 137 2.26 -10.94 10.98
N ILE A 138 3.38 -10.40 11.45
CA ILE A 138 4.72 -10.83 11.07
C ILE A 138 4.98 -12.27 11.54
N LEU A 139 4.70 -12.57 12.82
CA LEU A 139 4.85 -13.94 13.37
C LEU A 139 3.98 -14.96 12.60
N LYS A 140 2.72 -14.63 12.32
CA LYS A 140 1.85 -15.50 11.50
C LYS A 140 2.41 -15.72 10.10
N SER A 141 3.05 -14.69 9.51
CA SER A 141 3.70 -14.83 8.21
C SER A 141 4.89 -15.78 8.27
N PHE A 142 5.73 -15.72 9.30
CA PHE A 142 6.79 -16.69 9.53
C PHE A 142 6.25 -18.13 9.59
N GLU A 143 5.24 -18.38 10.44
CA GLU A 143 4.63 -19.70 10.62
C GLU A 143 4.04 -20.26 9.32
N ALA A 144 3.41 -19.42 8.51
CA ALA A 144 2.85 -19.81 7.24
C ALA A 144 3.94 -20.10 6.20
N ARG A 145 4.93 -19.22 6.09
CA ARG A 145 5.98 -19.27 5.07
C ARG A 145 7.03 -20.35 5.37
N LEU A 146 7.26 -20.68 6.63
CA LEU A 146 8.06 -21.86 7.02
C LEU A 146 7.52 -23.18 6.45
N LYS A 147 6.29 -23.24 5.96
CA LYS A 147 5.72 -24.42 5.29
C LYS A 147 6.02 -24.50 3.79
N ASN A 148 6.50 -23.41 3.19
CA ASN A 148 6.80 -23.34 1.77
C ASN A 148 7.99 -24.25 1.37
N THR A 149 8.09 -24.52 0.06
CA THR A 149 9.32 -25.05 -0.56
C THR A 149 10.34 -23.92 -0.71
N ARG A 150 11.63 -24.24 -0.85
CA ARG A 150 12.70 -23.25 -1.03
C ARG A 150 12.45 -22.36 -2.26
N MET A 151 12.02 -22.95 -3.36
CA MET A 151 11.75 -22.20 -4.61
C MET A 151 10.61 -21.19 -4.41
N LYS A 152 9.46 -21.65 -3.88
CA LYS A 152 8.32 -20.77 -3.61
C LYS A 152 8.68 -19.65 -2.64
N GLU A 153 9.52 -19.93 -1.65
CA GLU A 153 9.93 -18.96 -0.65
C GLU A 153 10.91 -17.93 -1.22
N PHE A 154 11.79 -18.36 -2.12
CA PHE A 154 12.68 -17.47 -2.85
C PHE A 154 11.89 -16.46 -3.71
N GLU A 155 10.90 -16.93 -4.47
CA GLU A 155 10.00 -16.09 -5.27
C GLU A 155 9.19 -15.13 -4.38
N GLU A 156 8.72 -15.60 -3.23
CA GLU A 156 8.00 -14.77 -2.27
C GLU A 156 8.91 -13.67 -1.70
N CYS A 157 10.17 -13.96 -1.38
CA CYS A 157 11.11 -12.95 -0.93
C CYS A 157 11.31 -11.85 -1.97
N ILE A 158 11.49 -12.18 -3.24
CA ILE A 158 11.61 -11.20 -4.33
C ILE A 158 10.32 -10.37 -4.44
N THR A 159 9.14 -11.00 -4.36
CA THR A 159 7.85 -10.30 -4.34
C THR A 159 7.77 -9.30 -3.18
N GLN A 160 8.22 -9.67 -1.99
CA GLN A 160 8.23 -8.78 -0.83
C GLN A 160 9.25 -7.63 -0.99
N ILE A 161 10.40 -7.89 -1.60
CA ILE A 161 11.41 -6.85 -1.91
C ILE A 161 10.81 -5.82 -2.87
N HIS A 162 10.11 -6.23 -3.93
CA HIS A 162 9.43 -5.29 -4.84
C HIS A 162 8.40 -4.43 -4.12
N LYS A 163 7.64 -5.00 -3.17
CA LYS A 163 6.71 -4.21 -2.34
C LYS A 163 7.42 -3.19 -1.46
N ILE A 164 8.57 -3.55 -0.88
CA ILE A 164 9.39 -2.62 -0.09
C ILE A 164 9.90 -1.50 -0.99
N ALA A 165 10.44 -1.84 -2.16
CA ALA A 165 10.92 -0.87 -3.15
C ALA A 165 9.82 0.11 -3.59
N TRP A 166 8.62 -0.39 -3.89
CA TRP A 166 7.45 0.44 -4.19
C TRP A 166 7.17 1.46 -3.08
N MET A 167 7.10 1.01 -1.83
CA MET A 167 6.82 1.88 -0.69
C MET A 167 7.92 2.92 -0.45
N ARG A 168 9.19 2.57 -0.72
CA ARG A 168 10.32 3.51 -0.62
C ARG A 168 10.27 4.56 -1.73
N LEU A 169 9.99 4.16 -2.97
CA LEU A 169 9.78 5.10 -4.08
C LEU A 169 8.71 6.15 -3.76
N LEU A 170 7.57 5.73 -3.22
CA LEU A 170 6.49 6.65 -2.80
C LEU A 170 6.89 7.60 -1.66
N THR A 171 7.99 7.34 -0.97
CA THR A 171 8.50 8.22 0.09
C THR A 171 9.46 9.29 -0.46
N ILE A 172 10.24 8.93 -1.48
CA ILE A 172 11.32 9.78 -2.02
C ILE A 172 10.94 10.52 -3.29
N LEU A 173 9.87 10.08 -3.98
CA LEU A 173 9.41 10.69 -5.24
C LEU A 173 8.01 11.27 -5.11
N GLU A 174 7.73 12.33 -5.89
CA GLU A 174 6.39 12.85 -6.07
C GLU A 174 5.63 11.98 -7.08
N PRO A 175 4.46 11.39 -6.71
CA PRO A 175 3.66 10.61 -7.66
C PRO A 175 3.11 11.49 -8.79
N ALA A 176 2.83 10.87 -9.93
CA ALA A 176 2.12 11.53 -11.02
C ALA A 176 0.73 11.98 -10.56
N ASP A 177 0.26 13.11 -11.12
CA ASP A 177 -1.01 13.74 -10.71
C ASP A 177 -2.21 13.15 -11.47
N THR A 178 -2.26 11.81 -11.55
CA THR A 178 -3.22 11.06 -12.36
C THR A 178 -4.29 10.34 -11.56
N GLY A 179 -4.00 10.04 -10.28
CA GLY A 179 -4.88 9.24 -9.43
C GLY A 179 -6.11 9.99 -8.93
N PHE A 180 -7.20 9.26 -8.75
CA PHE A 180 -8.44 9.81 -8.21
C PHE A 180 -9.36 8.72 -7.63
N LEU A 181 -10.28 9.16 -6.75
CA LEU A 181 -11.28 8.31 -6.11
C LEU A 181 -12.68 8.66 -6.63
N THR A 182 -13.43 7.64 -7.02
CA THR A 182 -14.85 7.75 -7.40
C THR A 182 -15.71 6.76 -6.62
N CYS A 183 -17.02 7.05 -6.60
CA CYS A 183 -18.02 6.20 -6.00
C CYS A 183 -19.25 6.09 -6.91
N HIS A 184 -19.99 4.99 -6.78
CA HIS A 184 -21.28 4.77 -7.42
C HIS A 184 -22.16 3.96 -6.49
N VAL A 185 -23.41 4.37 -6.31
CA VAL A 185 -24.35 3.67 -5.45
C VAL A 185 -25.54 3.17 -6.26
N LEU A 186 -25.83 1.89 -6.11
CA LEU A 186 -26.93 1.20 -6.78
C LEU A 186 -27.92 0.66 -5.74
N ASP A 187 -29.18 1.05 -5.88
CA ASP A 187 -30.30 0.48 -5.11
C ASP A 187 -30.76 -0.82 -5.78
N THR A 188 -30.38 -1.95 -5.18
CA THR A 188 -30.71 -3.28 -5.69
C THR A 188 -32.14 -3.69 -5.39
N ALA A 189 -32.87 -2.96 -4.53
CA ALA A 189 -34.30 -3.22 -4.25
C ALA A 189 -35.17 -2.65 -5.36
N SER A 190 -34.86 -1.48 -5.90
CA SER A 190 -35.57 -0.86 -7.02
C SER A 190 -34.96 -1.17 -8.38
N GLY A 191 -33.69 -1.63 -8.44
CA GLY A 191 -32.93 -1.84 -9.66
C GLY A 191 -32.46 -0.53 -10.30
N LYS A 192 -32.36 0.57 -9.56
CA LYS A 192 -32.01 1.91 -10.04
C LYS A 192 -30.75 2.43 -9.35
N PRO A 193 -30.07 3.44 -9.95
CA PRO A 193 -29.07 4.20 -9.22
C PRO A 193 -29.69 4.90 -7.98
N ALA A 194 -28.95 4.92 -6.86
CA ALA A 194 -29.40 5.60 -5.65
C ALA A 194 -29.12 7.10 -5.78
N ASN A 195 -30.15 7.89 -6.01
CA ASN A 195 -30.06 9.35 -6.11
C ASN A 195 -30.21 10.01 -4.72
N ASP A 196 -29.53 11.12 -4.49
CA ASP A 196 -29.61 11.93 -3.25
C ASP A 196 -29.25 11.15 -1.97
N MET A 197 -28.30 10.20 -2.08
CA MET A 197 -27.73 9.51 -0.91
C MET A 197 -26.56 10.31 -0.34
N ALA A 198 -26.61 10.62 0.95
CA ALA A 198 -25.53 11.27 1.66
C ALA A 198 -24.40 10.27 1.95
N ILE A 199 -23.15 10.72 1.74
CA ILE A 199 -21.93 9.91 1.88
C ILE A 199 -20.87 10.75 2.57
N THR A 200 -20.15 10.16 3.52
CA THR A 200 -19.00 10.79 4.19
C THR A 200 -17.74 10.00 3.89
N LEU A 201 -16.63 10.70 3.60
CA LEU A 201 -15.32 10.11 3.45
C LEU A 201 -14.43 10.50 4.62
N LYS A 202 -13.81 9.49 5.25
CA LYS A 202 -12.81 9.67 6.29
C LYS A 202 -11.47 9.10 5.83
N ARG A 203 -10.37 9.71 6.24
CA ARG A 203 -9.03 9.12 6.21
C ARG A 203 -8.72 8.53 7.58
N ILE A 204 -8.50 7.21 7.64
CA ILE A 204 -8.20 6.48 8.88
C ILE A 204 -6.70 6.48 9.16
N SER A 205 -5.87 6.29 8.11
CA SER A 205 -4.41 6.32 8.20
C SER A 205 -3.79 6.78 6.89
N GLY A 206 -2.51 7.14 6.92
CA GLY A 206 -1.77 7.61 5.76
C GLY A 206 -1.32 9.06 5.90
N SER A 207 -0.87 9.65 4.79
CA SER A 207 -0.42 11.04 4.75
C SER A 207 -1.60 12.01 4.67
N GLY A 208 -1.50 13.17 5.34
CA GLY A 208 -2.50 14.22 5.35
C GLY A 208 -3.40 14.20 6.57
N GLN A 209 -4.45 15.03 6.54
CA GLN A 209 -5.40 15.18 7.65
C GLN A 209 -6.19 13.88 7.88
N LEU A 210 -6.19 13.39 9.11
CA LEU A 210 -7.01 12.26 9.54
C LEU A 210 -8.43 12.72 9.93
N GLY A 211 -9.38 11.78 9.93
CA GLY A 211 -10.79 12.04 10.22
C GLY A 211 -11.60 12.33 8.96
N VAL A 212 -12.70 13.04 9.10
CA VAL A 212 -13.59 13.40 7.97
C VAL A 212 -12.87 14.37 7.04
N ILE A 213 -12.74 13.98 5.77
CA ILE A 213 -12.08 14.77 4.71
C ILE A 213 -13.03 15.20 3.61
N GLY A 214 -14.28 14.71 3.60
CA GLY A 214 -15.29 15.15 2.65
C GLY A 214 -16.67 14.60 2.97
N SER A 215 -17.71 15.37 2.53
CA SER A 215 -19.11 14.95 2.53
C SER A 215 -19.66 15.14 1.13
N PHE A 216 -20.40 14.17 0.64
CA PHE A 216 -20.85 14.07 -0.75
C PHE A 216 -22.31 13.66 -0.81
N VAL A 217 -22.94 13.88 -1.98
CA VAL A 217 -24.28 13.41 -2.28
C VAL A 217 -24.24 12.77 -3.68
N THR A 218 -25.01 11.71 -3.88
CA THR A 218 -25.14 11.08 -5.20
C THR A 218 -26.14 11.84 -6.08
N ASN A 219 -25.89 11.83 -7.38
CA ASN A 219 -26.77 12.38 -8.43
C ASN A 219 -27.75 11.30 -8.97
N ALA A 220 -28.54 11.65 -9.97
CA ALA A 220 -29.52 10.76 -10.60
C ALA A 220 -28.93 9.46 -11.19
N ASP A 221 -27.63 9.46 -11.49
CA ASP A 221 -26.91 8.27 -11.95
C ASP A 221 -26.27 7.48 -10.79
N GLY A 222 -26.53 7.86 -9.54
CA GLY A 222 -25.94 7.25 -8.35
C GLY A 222 -24.46 7.57 -8.13
N ARG A 223 -23.90 8.52 -8.89
CA ARG A 223 -22.49 8.94 -8.80
C ARG A 223 -22.39 10.22 -7.96
N LEU A 224 -21.19 10.49 -7.44
CA LEU A 224 -20.99 11.74 -6.69
C LEU A 224 -21.28 12.95 -7.56
N THR A 225 -22.00 13.93 -7.03
CA THR A 225 -22.29 15.22 -7.71
C THR A 225 -21.01 15.98 -8.08
N SER A 226 -19.92 15.80 -7.31
CA SER A 226 -18.59 16.31 -7.59
C SER A 226 -17.85 15.55 -8.71
N GLY A 227 -18.35 14.39 -9.14
CA GLY A 227 -17.67 13.46 -10.03
C GLY A 227 -16.57 12.66 -9.34
N ARG A 228 -15.59 13.32 -8.75
CA ARG A 228 -14.49 12.72 -7.99
C ARG A 228 -14.58 13.14 -6.52
N ALA A 229 -14.22 12.23 -5.62
CA ALA A 229 -14.14 12.52 -4.19
C ALA A 229 -12.79 13.13 -3.82
N LEU A 230 -11.73 12.53 -4.35
CA LEU A 230 -10.35 12.98 -4.20
C LEU A 230 -9.69 12.92 -5.57
N SER A 231 -8.78 13.83 -5.83
CA SER A 231 -7.94 13.84 -7.02
C SER A 231 -6.66 14.60 -6.77
N GLY A 232 -5.62 14.23 -7.54
CA GLY A 232 -4.33 14.87 -7.44
C GLY A 232 -3.52 14.49 -6.21
N ARG A 233 -2.21 14.59 -6.34
CA ARG A 233 -1.21 14.11 -5.38
C ARG A 233 -1.29 14.72 -3.97
N GLN A 234 -1.94 15.87 -3.80
CA GLN A 234 -2.07 16.51 -2.48
C GLN A 234 -3.21 15.93 -1.66
N GLU A 235 -4.29 15.52 -2.31
CA GLU A 235 -5.50 15.02 -1.65
C GLU A 235 -5.59 13.49 -1.72
N PHE A 236 -5.25 12.91 -2.87
CA PHE A 236 -5.31 11.48 -3.15
C PHE A 236 -3.97 10.82 -2.83
N THR A 237 -3.85 10.28 -1.63
CA THR A 237 -2.60 9.74 -1.09
C THR A 237 -2.75 8.30 -0.64
N VAL A 238 -1.63 7.59 -0.50
CA VAL A 238 -1.60 6.24 0.11
C VAL A 238 -2.16 6.28 1.53
N GLY A 239 -3.04 5.34 1.85
CA GLY A 239 -3.63 5.25 3.17
C GLY A 239 -4.85 4.34 3.25
N VAL A 240 -5.46 4.31 4.43
CA VAL A 240 -6.72 3.61 4.68
C VAL A 240 -7.82 4.65 4.82
N TYR A 241 -8.92 4.42 4.14
CA TYR A 241 -10.07 5.31 4.04
C TYR A 241 -11.34 4.57 4.42
N GLU A 242 -12.36 5.32 4.82
CA GLU A 242 -13.70 4.83 5.10
C GLU A 242 -14.73 5.68 4.38
N TRP A 243 -15.52 5.05 3.51
CA TRP A 243 -16.81 5.58 3.10
C TRP A 243 -17.86 5.25 4.17
N THR A 244 -18.74 6.20 4.51
CA THR A 244 -19.95 5.94 5.28
C THR A 244 -21.15 6.39 4.44
N PHE A 245 -22.04 5.47 4.10
CA PHE A 245 -23.23 5.69 3.29
C PHE A 245 -24.48 5.71 4.20
N GLU A 246 -25.29 6.74 4.11
CA GLU A 246 -26.51 6.88 4.93
C GLU A 246 -27.70 6.16 4.26
N VAL A 247 -27.62 4.83 4.23
CA VAL A 247 -28.58 3.97 3.51
C VAL A 247 -29.97 3.97 4.15
N GLY A 248 -30.06 4.06 5.48
CA GLY A 248 -31.33 4.11 6.19
C GLY A 248 -32.15 5.33 5.83
N ASP A 249 -31.54 6.50 5.81
CA ASP A 249 -32.17 7.76 5.42
C ASP A 249 -32.59 7.76 3.96
N TYR A 250 -31.73 7.20 3.07
CA TYR A 250 -32.05 7.03 1.66
C TYR A 250 -33.31 6.18 1.46
N PHE A 251 -33.37 4.97 2.03
CA PHE A 251 -34.50 4.08 1.86
C PHE A 251 -35.78 4.62 2.53
N ALA A 252 -35.66 5.38 3.62
CA ALA A 252 -36.81 6.05 4.23
C ALA A 252 -37.41 7.13 3.30
N LYS A 253 -36.56 7.92 2.61
CA LYS A 253 -36.97 8.90 1.58
C LYS A 253 -37.64 8.23 0.38
N GLU A 254 -37.12 7.07 -0.05
CA GLU A 254 -37.68 6.28 -1.16
C GLU A 254 -39.00 5.54 -0.79
N GLY A 255 -39.50 5.72 0.45
CA GLY A 255 -40.78 5.15 0.89
C GLY A 255 -40.71 3.65 1.21
N ALA A 256 -39.52 3.09 1.46
CA ALA A 256 -39.40 1.71 1.90
C ALA A 256 -40.07 1.53 3.26
N LYS A 257 -40.79 0.41 3.43
CA LYS A 257 -41.41 0.05 4.73
C LYS A 257 -40.33 -0.49 5.67
N LEU A 258 -39.67 0.42 6.39
CA LEU A 258 -38.65 0.09 7.37
C LEU A 258 -39.26 -0.09 8.77
N ALA A 259 -38.58 -0.85 9.64
CA ALA A 259 -38.85 -0.86 11.07
C ALA A 259 -38.55 0.52 11.69
N GLY A 260 -39.04 0.79 12.90
CA GLY A 260 -38.74 2.05 13.61
C GLY A 260 -37.23 2.33 13.75
N THR A 261 -36.42 1.27 13.87
CA THR A 261 -34.96 1.33 13.68
C THR A 261 -34.66 0.49 12.46
N PRO A 262 -34.16 1.07 11.34
CA PRO A 262 -33.78 0.32 10.16
C PRO A 262 -32.72 -0.74 10.46
N PHE A 263 -32.75 -1.88 9.75
CA PHE A 263 -31.72 -2.91 9.90
C PHE A 263 -30.33 -2.39 9.48
N LEU A 264 -30.25 -1.67 8.37
CA LEU A 264 -29.08 -0.89 7.98
C LEU A 264 -29.40 0.60 8.14
N THR A 265 -28.74 1.26 9.08
CA THR A 265 -28.81 2.73 9.25
C THR A 265 -27.79 3.40 8.37
N SER A 266 -26.53 2.99 8.49
CA SER A 266 -25.42 3.40 7.65
C SER A 266 -24.54 2.21 7.31
N VAL A 267 -23.77 2.31 6.21
CA VAL A 267 -22.82 1.27 5.76
C VAL A 267 -21.43 1.87 5.73
N PRO A 268 -20.53 1.50 6.66
CA PRO A 268 -19.13 1.85 6.58
C PRO A 268 -18.38 0.87 5.66
N LEU A 269 -17.61 1.36 4.69
CA LEU A 269 -16.71 0.60 3.86
C LEU A 269 -15.28 1.07 4.07
N VAL A 270 -14.46 0.22 4.67
CA VAL A 270 -13.04 0.50 4.86
C VAL A 270 -12.25 -0.11 3.71
N PHE A 271 -11.39 0.69 3.07
CA PHE A 271 -10.58 0.28 1.93
C PHE A 271 -9.20 0.96 1.95
N GLY A 272 -8.22 0.34 1.26
CA GLY A 272 -6.87 0.87 1.12
C GLY A 272 -6.63 1.49 -0.25
N ILE A 273 -5.89 2.59 -0.28
CA ILE A 273 -5.26 3.15 -1.47
C ILE A 273 -3.76 2.88 -1.35
N ASP A 274 -3.22 2.06 -2.24
CA ASP A 274 -1.81 1.68 -2.25
C ASP A 274 -1.03 2.39 -3.37
N ASN A 275 -1.69 2.65 -4.50
CA ASN A 275 -1.11 3.41 -5.60
C ASN A 275 -1.84 4.75 -5.78
N PRO A 276 -1.19 5.91 -5.48
CA PRO A 276 -1.81 7.22 -5.62
C PRO A 276 -1.84 7.72 -7.07
N GLU A 277 -1.34 6.96 -8.03
CA GLU A 277 -1.39 7.27 -9.47
C GLU A 277 -2.56 6.60 -10.18
N ASP A 278 -3.24 5.64 -9.52
CA ASP A 278 -4.33 4.85 -10.08
C ASP A 278 -5.71 5.49 -9.85
N HIS A 279 -6.67 5.07 -10.69
CA HIS A 279 -8.09 5.26 -10.44
C HIS A 279 -8.61 4.20 -9.46
N TYR A 280 -9.25 4.65 -8.39
CA TYR A 280 -9.99 3.80 -7.47
C TYR A 280 -11.46 4.08 -7.59
N HIS A 281 -12.23 3.04 -7.94
CA HIS A 281 -13.67 3.07 -7.96
C HIS A 281 -14.21 2.13 -6.86
N VAL A 282 -14.92 2.70 -5.88
CA VAL A 282 -15.45 1.95 -4.72
C VAL A 282 -16.97 2.09 -4.70
N PRO A 283 -17.71 1.20 -5.39
CA PRO A 283 -19.16 1.26 -5.46
C PRO A 283 -19.82 0.60 -4.26
N LEU A 284 -21.09 0.96 -4.01
CA LEU A 284 -21.99 0.28 -3.07
C LEU A 284 -23.22 -0.22 -3.83
N LEU A 285 -23.55 -1.50 -3.68
CA LEU A 285 -24.82 -2.08 -4.05
C LEU A 285 -25.59 -2.32 -2.77
N CYS A 286 -26.75 -1.70 -2.58
CA CYS A 286 -27.45 -1.79 -1.30
C CYS A 286 -28.97 -2.05 -1.47
N SER A 287 -29.51 -2.65 -0.43
CA SER A 287 -30.92 -2.82 -0.20
C SER A 287 -31.21 -2.50 1.29
N PRO A 288 -32.46 -2.43 1.74
CA PRO A 288 -32.76 -2.19 3.16
C PRO A 288 -32.17 -3.21 4.14
N TYR A 289 -31.78 -4.40 3.66
CA TYR A 289 -31.34 -5.53 4.50
C TYR A 289 -30.01 -6.14 4.10
N GLY A 290 -29.29 -5.56 3.14
CA GLY A 290 -27.99 -6.09 2.71
C GLY A 290 -27.25 -5.16 1.79
N TYR A 291 -25.94 -5.38 1.66
CA TYR A 291 -25.10 -4.62 0.74
C TYR A 291 -23.93 -5.48 0.22
N SER A 292 -23.33 -5.00 -0.86
CA SER A 292 -22.12 -5.55 -1.45
C SER A 292 -21.26 -4.42 -1.98
N THR A 293 -19.94 -4.67 -2.08
CA THR A 293 -18.98 -3.74 -2.66
C THR A 293 -17.90 -4.53 -3.40
N TYR A 294 -17.18 -3.85 -4.29
CA TYR A 294 -16.03 -4.40 -5.00
C TYR A 294 -15.08 -3.27 -5.39
N ARG A 295 -13.85 -3.60 -5.77
CA ARG A 295 -12.96 -2.64 -6.44
C ARG A 295 -13.34 -2.62 -7.92
N GLY A 296 -13.95 -1.52 -8.37
CA GLY A 296 -14.15 -1.27 -9.80
C GLY A 296 -12.85 -0.81 -10.47
N SER A 297 -12.82 -0.95 -11.77
CA SER A 297 -11.74 -0.49 -12.66
C SER A 297 -12.08 0.89 -13.22
#